data_a1ae191c90e3952f36f97e48bcaaed42
#
_entry.id   a1ae191c90e3952f36f97e48bcaaed42
#
_cell.length_a   1.000
_cell.length_b   1.000
_cell.length_c   1.000
_cell.angle_alpha   90.00
_cell.angle_beta   90.00
_cell.angle_gamma   90.00
#
_symmetry.space_group_name_H-M   'P 1'
#
loop_
_entity.id
_entity.type
_entity.pdbx_description
1 polymer ?
#
loop_
_entity_poly.entity_id
_entity_poly.type
_entity_poly.pdbx_seq_one_letter_code
_entity_poly.pdbx_strand_id
1 'polypeptide(L)'
;MRVLLIEDDVTIARLLKEGLEDESYAVDVANDGSEGYRTAVADDYDVIILDIMLPEMNGYEVCRALRNDGNKTPILMLTARDAERDIVEGLDTGADDYLAKPFSFDVLLARIRALLRRPNEKLEEVLQVGDLKLDPSSKKSNASFAGD
;
A
#
# COMPACT_ATOMS: atom_id res chain seq x y z
N MET A 1 -6.34 9.85 -9.43
CA MET A 1 -6.31 8.85 -8.35
C MET A 1 -5.87 9.50 -7.06
N ARG A 2 -6.54 9.21 -5.97
CA ARG A 2 -6.28 9.81 -4.68
C ARG A 2 -5.58 8.84 -3.76
N VAL A 3 -4.51 9.32 -3.14
CA VAL A 3 -3.67 8.53 -2.24
C VAL A 3 -3.72 9.17 -0.86
N LEU A 4 -3.92 8.35 0.17
CA LEU A 4 -3.75 8.79 1.55
C LEU A 4 -2.44 8.22 2.06
N LEU A 5 -1.55 9.07 2.49
CA LEU A 5 -0.25 8.68 3.02
C LEU A 5 -0.26 8.92 4.53
N ILE A 6 -0.10 7.85 5.30
CA ILE A 6 -0.09 7.94 6.77
C ILE A 6 1.33 7.66 7.21
N GLU A 7 2.05 8.73 7.55
CA GLU A 7 3.47 8.67 7.87
C GLU A 7 3.80 9.78 8.86
N ASP A 8 4.42 9.46 9.99
CA ASP A 8 4.71 10.45 11.01
C ASP A 8 6.04 11.19 10.77
N ASP A 9 6.92 10.65 9.95
CA ASP A 9 8.17 11.35 9.62
C ASP A 9 7.85 12.42 8.57
N VAL A 10 7.92 13.68 8.97
CA VAL A 10 7.51 14.80 8.13
C VAL A 10 8.34 14.89 6.86
N THR A 11 9.64 14.62 6.97
CA THR A 11 10.53 14.70 5.80
C THR A 11 10.21 13.60 4.80
N ILE A 12 10.02 12.37 5.27
CA ILE A 12 9.67 11.25 4.38
C ILE A 12 8.31 11.51 3.74
N ALA A 13 7.34 11.95 4.54
CA ALA A 13 6.00 12.21 4.02
C ALA A 13 6.04 13.26 2.92
N ARG A 14 6.82 14.34 3.12
CA ARG A 14 6.92 15.40 2.12
C ARG A 14 7.56 14.89 0.84
N LEU A 15 8.64 14.13 0.95
CA LEU A 15 9.33 13.60 -0.23
C LEU A 15 8.42 12.66 -1.01
N LEU A 16 7.71 11.78 -0.31
CA LEU A 16 6.80 10.86 -0.98
C LEU A 16 5.64 11.58 -1.62
N LYS A 17 5.09 12.59 -0.93
CA LYS A 17 3.99 13.36 -1.48
C LYS A 17 4.42 14.06 -2.76
N GLU A 18 5.59 14.71 -2.75
CA GLU A 18 6.09 15.40 -3.93
C GLU A 18 6.30 14.43 -5.09
N GLY A 19 6.91 13.29 -4.82
CA GLY A 19 7.15 12.31 -5.86
C GLY A 19 5.88 11.74 -6.46
N LEU A 20 4.90 11.46 -5.60
CA LEU A 20 3.62 10.92 -6.08
C LEU A 20 2.82 11.98 -6.84
N GLU A 21 2.88 13.23 -6.39
CA GLU A 21 2.18 14.30 -7.11
C GLU A 21 2.81 14.53 -8.48
N ASP A 22 4.11 14.35 -8.60
CA ASP A 22 4.78 14.43 -9.91
C ASP A 22 4.28 13.34 -10.85
N GLU A 23 3.75 12.25 -10.31
CA GLU A 23 3.19 11.16 -11.10
C GLU A 23 1.67 11.31 -11.25
N SER A 24 1.16 12.49 -10.95
CA SER A 24 -0.25 12.85 -11.15
C SER A 24 -1.21 12.24 -10.14
N TYR A 25 -0.72 11.81 -8.99
CA TYR A 25 -1.60 11.40 -7.91
C TYR A 25 -1.96 12.62 -7.05
N ALA A 26 -3.17 12.64 -6.53
CA ALA A 26 -3.57 13.62 -5.53
C ALA A 26 -3.31 12.99 -4.16
N VAL A 27 -2.50 13.64 -3.33
CA VAL A 27 -2.02 13.02 -2.10
C VAL A 27 -2.42 13.85 -0.89
N ASP A 28 -3.06 13.20 0.08
CA ASP A 28 -3.30 13.78 1.39
C ASP A 28 -2.41 13.05 2.38
N VAL A 29 -1.91 13.77 3.38
CA VAL A 29 -1.00 13.21 4.38
C VAL A 29 -1.64 13.29 5.76
N ALA A 30 -1.56 12.19 6.50
CA ALA A 30 -1.89 12.16 7.92
C ALA A 30 -0.62 11.78 8.67
N ASN A 31 -0.40 12.38 9.83
CA ASN A 31 0.87 12.25 10.53
C ASN A 31 0.82 11.30 11.72
N ASP A 32 -0.33 10.73 12.03
CA ASP A 32 -0.43 9.69 13.04
C ASP A 32 -1.58 8.75 12.66
N GLY A 33 -1.66 7.63 13.35
CA GLY A 33 -2.63 6.60 13.01
C GLY A 33 -4.06 7.02 13.26
N SER A 34 -4.30 7.79 14.31
CA SER A 34 -5.65 8.24 14.63
C SER A 34 -6.16 9.20 13.58
N GLU A 35 -5.33 10.16 13.19
CA GLU A 35 -5.68 11.09 12.11
C GLU A 35 -5.88 10.33 10.80
N GLY A 36 -4.99 9.37 10.53
CA GLY A 36 -5.08 8.57 9.31
C GLY A 36 -6.38 7.80 9.22
N TYR A 37 -6.77 7.18 10.33
CA TYR A 37 -8.04 6.43 10.36
C TYR A 37 -9.22 7.37 10.10
N ARG A 38 -9.26 8.51 10.80
CA ARG A 38 -10.36 9.46 10.63
C ARG A 38 -10.43 9.99 9.21
N THR A 39 -9.28 10.28 8.61
CA THR A 39 -9.23 10.78 7.25
C THR A 39 -9.70 9.72 6.26
N ALA A 40 -9.30 8.47 6.49
CA ALA A 40 -9.67 7.37 5.59
C ALA A 40 -11.18 7.11 5.60
N VAL A 41 -11.84 7.29 6.75
CA VAL A 41 -13.28 7.05 6.81
C VAL A 41 -14.08 8.26 6.35
N ALA A 42 -13.48 9.45 6.39
CA ALA A 42 -14.18 10.68 6.01
C ALA A 42 -14.20 10.93 4.52
N ASP A 43 -13.32 10.30 3.77
CA ASP A 43 -13.16 10.57 2.35
C ASP A 43 -12.86 9.29 1.60
N ASP A 44 -12.98 9.34 0.28
CA ASP A 44 -12.70 8.17 -0.56
C ASP A 44 -11.30 8.25 -1.12
N TYR A 45 -10.54 7.19 -0.94
CA TYR A 45 -9.19 7.08 -1.49
C TYR A 45 -9.08 5.84 -2.36
N ASP A 46 -8.16 5.90 -3.33
CA ASP A 46 -7.93 4.77 -4.21
C ASP A 46 -6.88 3.83 -3.64
N VAL A 47 -5.97 4.36 -2.83
CA VAL A 47 -4.98 3.53 -2.13
C VAL A 47 -4.53 4.27 -0.87
N ILE A 48 -4.19 3.51 0.16
CA ILE A 48 -3.65 4.03 1.41
C ILE A 48 -2.25 3.48 1.57
N ILE A 49 -1.28 4.37 1.78
CA ILE A 49 0.10 3.98 2.10
C ILE A 49 0.27 4.23 3.60
N LEU A 50 0.67 3.20 4.33
CA LEU A 50 0.52 3.19 5.78
C LEU A 50 1.77 2.65 6.44
N ASP A 51 2.42 3.46 7.27
CA ASP A 51 3.53 2.99 8.09
C ASP A 51 2.97 2.24 9.31
N ILE A 52 3.72 1.28 9.80
CA ILE A 52 3.34 0.54 10.99
C ILE A 52 3.68 1.33 12.25
N MET A 53 4.85 1.96 12.28
CA MET A 53 5.36 2.62 13.49
C MET A 53 4.82 4.03 13.60
N LEU A 54 3.54 4.13 14.00
CA LEU A 54 2.85 5.43 14.08
C LEU A 54 2.45 5.73 15.52
N PRO A 55 2.45 7.02 15.91
CA PRO A 55 1.87 7.38 17.19
C PRO A 55 0.36 7.26 17.17
N GLU A 56 -0.24 7.19 18.32
CA GLU A 56 -1.67 7.10 18.58
C GLU A 56 -2.25 5.74 18.22
N MET A 57 -2.31 5.40 16.96
CA MET A 57 -2.71 4.07 16.50
C MET A 57 -1.62 3.58 15.56
N ASN A 58 -1.07 2.39 15.79
CA ASN A 58 -0.05 1.89 14.87
C ASN A 58 -0.71 1.39 13.58
N GLY A 59 0.11 1.08 12.58
CA GLY A 59 -0.41 0.71 11.28
C GLY A 59 -1.27 -0.53 11.27
N TYR A 60 -0.95 -1.53 12.10
CA TYR A 60 -1.78 -2.73 12.19
C TYR A 60 -3.17 -2.37 12.72
N GLU A 61 -3.21 -1.48 13.72
CA GLU A 61 -4.49 -1.08 14.30
C GLU A 61 -5.34 -0.31 13.31
N VAL A 62 -4.71 0.60 12.54
CA VAL A 62 -5.42 1.35 11.52
C VAL A 62 -6.01 0.41 10.48
N CYS A 63 -5.20 -0.51 9.99
CA CYS A 63 -5.63 -1.46 8.97
C CYS A 63 -6.79 -2.31 9.47
N ARG A 64 -6.65 -2.84 10.68
CA ARG A 64 -7.70 -3.69 11.26
C ARG A 64 -9.00 -2.91 11.44
N ALA A 65 -8.90 -1.67 11.92
CA ALA A 65 -10.09 -0.85 12.13
C ALA A 65 -10.80 -0.56 10.81
N LEU A 66 -10.05 -0.24 9.76
CA LEU A 66 -10.63 0.02 8.45
C LEU A 66 -11.33 -1.22 7.91
N ARG A 67 -10.71 -2.38 8.03
CA ARG A 67 -11.33 -3.61 7.55
C ARG A 67 -12.57 -3.98 8.35
N ASN A 68 -12.53 -3.74 9.67
CA ASN A 68 -13.71 -3.99 10.50
C ASN A 68 -14.87 -3.07 10.14
N ASP A 69 -14.58 -1.87 9.65
CA ASP A 69 -15.62 -0.95 9.21
C ASP A 69 -16.14 -1.28 7.81
N GLY A 70 -15.62 -2.30 7.18
CA GLY A 70 -16.01 -2.64 5.81
C GLY A 70 -15.32 -1.83 4.74
N ASN A 71 -14.31 -1.03 5.11
CA ASN A 71 -13.55 -0.25 4.15
C ASN A 71 -12.59 -1.19 3.42
N LYS A 72 -12.69 -1.25 2.11
CA LYS A 72 -11.91 -2.18 1.28
C LYS A 72 -10.84 -1.49 0.46
N THR A 73 -10.56 -0.24 0.73
CA THR A 73 -9.51 0.49 0.01
C THR A 73 -8.20 -0.29 0.09
N PRO A 74 -7.49 -0.46 -1.02
CA PRO A 74 -6.19 -1.14 -0.99
C PRO A 74 -5.22 -0.45 -0.06
N ILE A 75 -4.49 -1.24 0.74
CA ILE A 75 -3.53 -0.73 1.71
C ILE A 75 -2.18 -1.32 1.41
N LEU A 76 -1.19 -0.44 1.23
CA LEU A 76 0.21 -0.81 1.09
C LEU A 76 0.93 -0.40 2.37
N MET A 77 1.44 -1.36 3.13
CA MET A 77 2.23 -1.04 4.32
C MET A 77 3.67 -0.75 3.92
N LEU A 78 4.21 0.34 4.46
CA LEU A 78 5.51 0.86 4.09
C LEU A 78 6.27 1.17 5.36
N THR A 79 7.22 0.34 5.74
CA THR A 79 7.80 0.44 7.07
C THR A 79 9.20 -0.16 7.12
N ALA A 80 9.94 0.19 8.18
CA ALA A 80 11.24 -0.40 8.45
C ALA A 80 11.15 -1.81 9.04
N ARG A 81 9.94 -2.26 9.41
CA ARG A 81 9.77 -3.59 10.00
C ARG A 81 9.70 -4.61 8.88
N ASP A 82 10.79 -5.35 8.71
CA ASP A 82 10.91 -6.25 7.57
C ASP A 82 11.10 -7.71 7.94
N ALA A 83 10.97 -8.07 9.21
CA ALA A 83 11.05 -9.48 9.59
C ALA A 83 9.87 -10.24 8.99
N GLU A 84 10.07 -11.49 8.67
CA GLU A 84 9.05 -12.30 8.04
C GLU A 84 7.74 -12.26 8.83
N ARG A 85 7.83 -12.37 10.15
CA ARG A 85 6.62 -12.36 10.98
C ARG A 85 5.89 -11.01 10.90
N ASP A 86 6.63 -9.92 10.71
CA ASP A 86 6.01 -8.60 10.59
C ASP A 86 5.27 -8.48 9.28
N ILE A 87 5.82 -9.04 8.23
CA ILE A 87 5.17 -9.04 6.92
C ILE A 87 3.90 -9.88 6.98
N VAL A 88 3.98 -11.06 7.59
CA VAL A 88 2.83 -11.94 7.72
C VAL A 88 1.73 -11.26 8.53
N GLU A 89 2.10 -10.64 9.66
CA GLU A 89 1.11 -9.95 10.48
C GLU A 89 0.45 -8.81 9.71
N GLY A 90 1.24 -8.03 8.95
CA GLY A 90 0.68 -6.94 8.17
C GLY A 90 -0.35 -7.43 7.17
N LEU A 91 -0.01 -8.47 6.43
CA LEU A 91 -0.94 -9.00 5.43
C LEU A 91 -2.16 -9.64 6.10
N ASP A 92 -1.95 -10.30 7.24
CA ASP A 92 -3.05 -10.94 7.96
C ASP A 92 -4.03 -9.93 8.55
N THR A 93 -3.60 -8.70 8.83
CA THR A 93 -4.52 -7.68 9.31
C THR A 93 -5.37 -7.10 8.19
N GLY A 94 -5.08 -7.46 6.95
CA GLY A 94 -5.87 -7.03 5.81
C GLY A 94 -5.15 -6.11 4.85
N ALA A 95 -3.84 -5.90 5.00
CA ALA A 95 -3.07 -5.14 4.02
C ALA A 95 -2.97 -5.94 2.72
N ASP A 96 -2.90 -5.22 1.62
CA ASP A 96 -2.85 -5.85 0.31
C ASP A 96 -1.41 -6.05 -0.16
N ASP A 97 -0.48 -5.29 0.39
CA ASP A 97 0.93 -5.44 0.03
C ASP A 97 1.77 -4.85 1.17
N TYR A 98 3.06 -5.12 1.13
CA TYR A 98 3.98 -4.73 2.19
C TYR A 98 5.32 -4.42 1.54
N LEU A 99 5.88 -3.24 1.82
CA LEU A 99 7.15 -2.84 1.24
C LEU A 99 8.06 -2.33 2.34
N ALA A 100 9.22 -2.98 2.51
CA ALA A 100 10.14 -2.65 3.59
C ALA A 100 11.04 -1.48 3.19
N LYS A 101 11.33 -0.62 4.15
CA LYS A 101 12.32 0.45 3.97
C LYS A 101 13.70 -0.12 4.19
N PRO A 102 14.71 0.33 3.47
CA PRO A 102 14.64 1.28 2.36
C PRO A 102 14.12 0.63 1.09
N PHE A 103 13.48 1.41 0.24
CA PHE A 103 12.88 0.89 -0.98
C PHE A 103 13.19 1.85 -2.13
N SER A 104 13.04 1.35 -3.34
CA SER A 104 13.14 2.18 -4.53
C SER A 104 11.80 2.88 -4.76
N PHE A 105 11.83 4.16 -5.10
CA PHE A 105 10.60 4.86 -5.42
C PHE A 105 9.91 4.25 -6.63
N ASP A 106 10.68 3.76 -7.59
CA ASP A 106 10.11 3.09 -8.77
C ASP A 106 9.36 1.82 -8.38
N VAL A 107 9.87 1.08 -7.40
CA VAL A 107 9.17 -0.11 -6.91
C VAL A 107 7.88 0.29 -6.21
N LEU A 108 7.91 1.36 -5.41
CA LEU A 108 6.72 1.86 -4.76
C LEU A 108 5.65 2.21 -5.81
N LEU A 109 6.05 2.94 -6.84
CA LEU A 109 5.11 3.32 -7.90
C LEU A 109 4.52 2.09 -8.60
N ALA A 110 5.36 1.09 -8.87
CA ALA A 110 4.89 -0.12 -9.53
C ALA A 110 3.87 -0.85 -8.66
N ARG A 111 4.10 -0.89 -7.35
CA ARG A 111 3.17 -1.55 -6.45
C ARG A 111 1.85 -0.80 -6.34
N ILE A 112 1.92 0.53 -6.32
CA ILE A 112 0.71 1.34 -6.32
C ILE A 112 -0.08 1.10 -7.60
N ARG A 113 0.59 1.07 -8.74
CA ARG A 113 -0.09 0.80 -10.01
C ARG A 113 -0.78 -0.56 -10.00
N ALA A 114 -0.10 -1.55 -9.42
CA ALA A 114 -0.68 -2.89 -9.32
C ALA A 114 -1.95 -2.89 -8.47
N LEU A 115 -1.92 -2.15 -7.35
CA LEU A 115 -3.08 -2.10 -6.46
C LEU A 115 -4.24 -1.31 -7.06
N LEU A 116 -3.94 -0.37 -7.94
CA LEU A 116 -4.98 0.47 -8.54
C LEU A 116 -5.64 -0.16 -9.75
N ARG A 117 -5.15 -1.29 -10.24
CA ARG A 117 -5.75 -1.94 -11.40
C ARG A 117 -7.12 -2.49 -11.04
N ARG A 118 -8.09 -2.24 -11.90
CA ARG A 118 -9.43 -2.74 -11.68
C ARG A 118 -9.47 -4.23 -12.00
N PRO A 119 -10.40 -4.97 -11.40
CA PRO A 119 -10.46 -6.42 -11.62
C PRO A 119 -10.54 -6.81 -13.08
N ASN A 120 -11.29 -6.07 -13.91
CA ASN A 120 -11.41 -6.42 -15.32
C ASN A 120 -10.09 -6.18 -16.05
N GLU A 121 -9.31 -5.19 -15.63
CA GLU A 121 -8.00 -4.96 -16.24
C GLU A 121 -7.04 -6.09 -15.89
N LYS A 122 -7.10 -6.58 -14.65
CA LYS A 122 -6.28 -7.71 -14.25
C LYS A 122 -6.65 -8.97 -15.04
N LEU A 123 -7.94 -9.18 -15.26
CA LEU A 123 -8.39 -10.31 -16.02
C LEU A 123 -7.92 -10.22 -17.46
N GLU A 124 -7.99 -9.04 -18.06
CA GLU A 124 -7.50 -8.87 -19.42
C GLU A 124 -6.02 -9.16 -19.53
N GLU A 125 -5.25 -8.75 -18.55
CA GLU A 125 -3.82 -9.05 -18.55
C GLU A 125 -3.57 -10.55 -18.54
N VAL A 126 -4.30 -11.27 -17.72
CA VAL A 126 -4.15 -12.72 -17.64
C VAL A 126 -4.51 -13.35 -18.97
N LEU A 127 -5.57 -12.90 -19.59
CA LEU A 127 -5.99 -13.46 -20.87
C LEU A 127 -5.00 -13.15 -21.98
N GLN A 128 -4.41 -11.96 -21.95
CA GLN A 128 -3.45 -11.61 -22.98
C GLN A 128 -2.17 -12.40 -22.87
N VAL A 129 -1.71 -12.59 -21.66
CA VAL A 129 -0.53 -13.36 -21.45
C VAL A 129 -0.75 -14.75 -21.88
N GLY A 130 -1.90 -15.09 -21.92
CA GLY A 130 -2.17 -16.34 -22.46
C GLY A 130 -1.85 -17.34 -21.61
N ASP A 131 -1.66 -18.24 -22.10
CA ASP A 131 -1.44 -19.25 -21.45
C ASP A 131 -0.29 -19.19 -20.74
N LEU A 132 0.22 -18.40 -20.79
CA LEU A 132 1.33 -18.36 -20.13
C LEU A 132 1.16 -18.34 -18.88
N LYS A 133 0.53 -18.18 -18.59
CA LYS A 133 0.49 -18.30 -17.71
C LYS A 133 0.56 -18.70 -16.93
N LEU A 134 0.20 -18.41 -16.99
CA LEU A 134 0.08 -18.95 -16.34
C LEU A 134 0.98 -19.31 -15.58
N ASP A 135 1.69 -18.92 -15.68
CA ASP A 135 2.66 -19.12 -15.02
C ASP A 135 2.69 -18.30 -14.00
N PRO A 136 2.32 -18.61 -13.21
CA PRO A 136 2.15 -17.92 -12.13
C PRO A 136 3.31 -17.55 -11.56
N SER A 137 4.15 -18.11 -11.76
CA SER A 137 5.23 -17.81 -11.17
C SER A 137 5.52 -16.53 -11.40
N SER A 138 5.18 -16.21 -12.37
CA SER A 138 5.46 -14.99 -12.59
C SER A 138 4.98 -14.20 -11.57
N LYS A 139 4.50 -14.58 -10.93
CA LYS A 139 4.21 -13.93 -10.13
C LYS A 139 4.82 -13.95 -9.16
N LYS A 140 5.51 -14.22 -9.19
CA LYS A 140 6.18 -14.13 -8.42
C LYS A 140 6.69 -13.31 -8.25
N SER A 141 6.74 -12.88 -8.77
CA SER A 141 7.24 -12.19 -8.60
C SER A 141 6.93 -11.50 -7.86
N ASN A 142 6.46 -11.45 -7.56
CA ASN A 142 6.28 -11.06 -6.89
C ASN A 142 6.50 -11.18 -6.04
N ALA A 143 6.57 -11.33 -5.94
CA ALA A 143 6.87 -11.45 -5.19
C ALA A 143 7.72 -11.38 -4.93
N SER A 144 8.16 -11.21 -5.05
CA SER A 144 8.98 -11.20 -4.82
C SER A 144 9.50 -10.55 -4.54
N PHE A 145 9.50 -10.05 -4.37
CA PHE A 145 10.03 -9.48 -4.14
C PHE A 145 10.15 -9.19 -3.22
N ALA A 146 9.78 -9.49 -2.96
CA ALA A 146 9.93 -9.41 -2.24
C ALA A 146 10.64 -9.37 -1.87
N GLY A 147 10.92 -9.26 -1.86
CA GLY A 147 11.54 -9.22 -1.52
C GLY A 147 12.18 -9.07 -1.57
N ASP A 148 12.14 -8.97 -1.84
CA ASP A 148 12.62 -9.07 -2.02
C ASP A 148 13.08 -9.00 -2.00
#